data_79cb648a2f845aaf04cbf8d78f8c9c80
#
_entry.id   79cb648a2f845aaf04cbf8d78f8c9c80
#
_cell.length_a   1.000
_cell.length_b   1.000
_cell.length_c   1.000
_cell.angle_alpha   90.00
_cell.angle_beta   90.00
_cell.angle_gamma   90.00
#
_symmetry.space_group_name_H-M   'P 1'
#
loop_
_entity.id
_entity.type
_entity.pdbx_description
1 polymer ?
#
loop_
_entity_poly.entity_id
_entity_poly.type
_entity_poly.pdbx_seq_one_letter_code
_entity_poly.pdbx_strand_id
1 'polypeptide(L)'
;EQGKMEDIIQSWDAHNLNNQLEKAADALRLPPWDADVSKLSGGEKRRVALCRLLLSRPDMLLLDEPTNHLDAESVAWLEQFLQNYSGTIVAITHDRYFLDNVAQWILELDRGHGYPYEGNYTEWLEQKNTRLEQQNKQEESFAKALKKELEWIRKNQKGQQAKSKSRVQRFEELNSQEFQKRNETSEIYIPPGPRLGNK
;
A
#
# COMPACT_ATOMS: atom_id res chain seq x y z
N GLU A 1 23.56 37.45 18.07
CA GLU A 1 23.74 36.54 16.91
C GLU A 1 24.37 35.23 17.31
N GLN A 2 25.40 35.20 18.18
CA GLN A 2 26.02 33.94 18.66
C GLN A 2 25.02 33.03 19.39
N GLY A 3 24.18 33.54 20.29
CA GLY A 3 23.19 32.75 21.01
C GLY A 3 22.15 32.08 20.10
N LYS A 4 21.73 32.73 19.01
CA LYS A 4 20.83 32.16 18.02
C LYS A 4 21.50 31.02 17.21
N MET A 5 22.78 31.11 16.95
CA MET A 5 23.55 30.07 16.31
C MET A 5 23.74 28.85 17.23
N GLU A 6 24.02 29.08 18.51
CA GLU A 6 24.11 28.03 19.51
C GLU A 6 22.78 27.30 19.73
N ASP A 7 21.65 28.01 19.75
CA ASP A 7 20.32 27.45 19.83
C ASP A 7 20.00 26.56 18.58
N ILE A 8 20.41 27.01 17.40
CA ILE A 8 20.27 26.22 16.16
C ILE A 8 21.16 24.98 16.23
N ILE A 9 22.41 25.08 16.62
CA ILE A 9 23.35 23.98 16.77
C ILE A 9 22.84 22.95 17.78
N GLN A 10 22.28 23.39 18.91
CA GLN A 10 21.67 22.51 19.92
C GLN A 10 20.37 21.88 19.43
N SER A 11 19.51 22.64 18.75
CA SER A 11 18.23 22.10 18.22
C SER A 11 18.42 21.03 17.15
N TRP A 12 19.54 21.07 16.43
CA TRP A 12 19.88 20.11 15.38
C TRP A 12 20.78 18.97 15.88
N ASP A 13 21.12 18.95 17.18
CA ASP A 13 22.10 18.00 17.74
C ASP A 13 23.42 17.94 16.93
N ALA A 14 23.84 19.11 16.46
CA ALA A 14 24.95 19.23 15.50
C ALA A 14 26.30 18.76 16.09
N HIS A 15 26.43 18.73 17.42
CA HIS A 15 27.60 18.14 18.10
C HIS A 15 27.71 16.63 17.89
N ASN A 16 26.58 15.95 17.57
CA ASN A 16 26.54 14.52 17.35
C ASN A 16 26.41 14.16 15.83
N LEU A 17 26.40 15.17 14.95
CA LEU A 17 26.16 14.97 13.51
C LEU A 17 27.17 14.02 12.88
N ASN A 18 28.45 14.16 13.18
CA ASN A 18 29.49 13.27 12.64
C ASN A 18 29.26 11.83 13.07
N ASN A 19 28.89 11.59 14.34
CA ASN A 19 28.60 10.26 14.84
C ASN A 19 27.34 9.66 14.19
N GLN A 20 26.29 10.48 13.98
CA GLN A 20 25.08 10.07 13.27
C GLN A 20 25.38 9.73 11.80
N LEU A 21 26.23 10.54 11.15
CA LEU A 21 26.66 10.32 9.79
C LEU A 21 27.47 9.04 9.64
N GLU A 22 28.44 8.80 10.54
CA GLU A 22 29.25 7.56 10.56
C GLU A 22 28.37 6.32 10.79
N LYS A 23 27.48 6.35 11.79
CA LYS A 23 26.55 5.25 12.04
C LYS A 23 25.64 4.94 10.85
N ALA A 24 25.11 5.97 10.20
CA ALA A 24 24.26 5.81 9.03
C ALA A 24 25.06 5.29 7.83
N ALA A 25 26.28 5.76 7.66
CA ALA A 25 27.18 5.33 6.60
C ALA A 25 27.57 3.86 6.74
N ASP A 26 27.92 3.44 7.95
CA ASP A 26 28.26 2.05 8.25
C ASP A 26 27.03 1.13 8.08
N ALA A 27 25.88 1.52 8.63
CA ALA A 27 24.65 0.76 8.55
C ALA A 27 24.15 0.55 7.12
N LEU A 28 24.25 1.59 6.28
CA LEU A 28 23.87 1.52 4.87
C LEU A 28 25.01 1.06 3.96
N ARG A 29 26.17 0.69 4.52
CA ARG A 29 27.37 0.26 3.77
C ARG A 29 27.69 1.21 2.64
N LEU A 30 27.87 2.49 2.99
CA LEU A 30 28.21 3.51 2.01
C LEU A 30 29.64 3.29 1.48
N PRO A 31 29.92 3.76 0.26
CA PRO A 31 31.28 3.76 -0.27
C PRO A 31 32.20 4.68 0.56
N PRO A 32 33.53 4.53 0.45
CA PRO A 32 34.48 5.42 1.12
C PRO A 32 34.18 6.91 0.86
N TRP A 33 34.48 7.75 1.82
CA TRP A 33 34.18 9.20 1.78
C TRP A 33 34.84 9.96 0.62
N ASP A 34 35.96 9.46 0.14
CA ASP A 34 36.73 10.00 -0.98
C ASP A 34 36.34 9.40 -2.34
N ALA A 35 35.34 8.51 -2.35
CA ALA A 35 34.87 7.88 -3.57
C ALA A 35 34.25 8.89 -4.55
N ASP A 36 34.65 8.81 -5.81
CA ASP A 36 34.07 9.61 -6.89
C ASP A 36 32.63 9.15 -7.18
N VAL A 37 31.66 10.02 -6.91
CA VAL A 37 30.22 9.72 -7.09
C VAL A 37 29.89 9.33 -8.54
N SER A 38 30.65 9.81 -9.52
CA SER A 38 30.43 9.46 -10.93
C SER A 38 30.69 7.98 -11.22
N LYS A 39 31.59 7.36 -10.45
CA LYS A 39 32.02 5.95 -10.61
C LYS A 39 31.23 4.96 -9.77
N LEU A 40 30.36 5.44 -8.88
CA LEU A 40 29.53 4.58 -8.05
C LEU A 40 28.50 3.82 -8.88
N SER A 41 28.26 2.58 -8.49
CA SER A 41 27.16 1.76 -9.01
C SER A 41 25.80 2.40 -8.71
N GLY A 42 24.74 1.98 -9.42
CA GLY A 42 23.39 2.47 -9.18
C GLY A 42 22.90 2.22 -7.74
N GLY A 43 23.25 1.05 -7.18
CA GLY A 43 22.90 0.70 -5.79
C GLY A 43 23.63 1.58 -4.77
N GLU A 44 24.93 1.84 -4.95
CA GLU A 44 25.69 2.75 -4.08
C GLU A 44 25.16 4.17 -4.13
N LYS A 45 24.88 4.70 -5.33
CA LYS A 45 24.26 6.02 -5.49
C LYS A 45 22.92 6.12 -4.75
N ARG A 46 22.10 5.07 -4.83
CA ARG A 46 20.79 5.01 -4.14
C ARG A 46 20.96 5.00 -2.63
N ARG A 47 21.89 4.22 -2.07
CA ARG A 47 22.19 4.21 -0.64
C ARG A 47 22.72 5.54 -0.13
N VAL A 48 23.62 6.19 -0.88
CA VAL A 48 24.11 7.55 -0.55
C VAL A 48 22.97 8.56 -0.57
N ALA A 49 22.10 8.51 -1.58
CA ALA A 49 20.94 9.40 -1.67
C ALA A 49 19.95 9.18 -0.51
N LEU A 50 19.69 7.91 -0.15
CA LEU A 50 18.84 7.55 0.98
C LEU A 50 19.44 8.08 2.29
N CYS A 51 20.72 7.84 2.56
CA CYS A 51 21.40 8.34 3.75
C CYS A 51 21.28 9.86 3.86
N ARG A 52 21.57 10.59 2.78
CA ARG A 52 21.42 12.05 2.73
C ARG A 52 19.99 12.49 3.04
N LEU A 53 18.99 11.83 2.46
CA LEU A 53 17.59 12.14 2.68
C LEU A 53 17.20 11.94 4.15
N LEU A 54 17.56 10.81 4.74
CA LEU A 54 17.24 10.48 6.13
C LEU A 54 17.89 11.47 7.12
N LEU A 55 19.15 11.81 6.91
CA LEU A 55 19.89 12.74 7.77
C LEU A 55 19.44 14.19 7.62
N SER A 56 18.82 14.57 6.51
CA SER A 56 18.25 15.91 6.33
C SER A 56 16.97 16.15 7.14
N ARG A 57 16.37 15.08 7.70
CA ARG A 57 15.19 15.11 8.58
C ARG A 57 14.07 16.03 8.10
N PRO A 58 13.55 15.91 6.87
CA PRO A 58 12.42 16.71 6.42
C PRO A 58 11.15 16.37 7.20
N ASP A 59 10.18 17.28 7.24
CA ASP A 59 8.90 17.04 7.90
C ASP A 59 8.11 15.85 7.27
N MET A 60 8.36 15.55 6.00
CA MET A 60 7.76 14.44 5.28
C MET A 60 8.78 13.68 4.44
N LEU A 61 8.80 12.35 4.59
CA LEU A 61 9.57 11.42 3.77
C LEU A 61 8.65 10.70 2.77
N LEU A 62 9.02 10.74 1.49
CA LEU A 62 8.38 9.94 0.44
C LEU A 62 9.40 8.89 -0.02
N LEU A 63 9.13 7.63 0.24
CA LEU A 63 10.04 6.52 -0.02
C LEU A 63 9.41 5.56 -1.04
N ASP A 64 10.11 5.30 -2.12
CA ASP A 64 9.73 4.33 -3.15
C ASP A 64 10.68 3.14 -3.11
N GLU A 65 10.15 1.96 -2.69
CA GLU A 65 10.91 0.73 -2.53
C GLU A 65 12.22 0.93 -1.75
N PRO A 66 12.16 1.44 -0.49
CA PRO A 66 13.36 1.83 0.25
C PRO A 66 14.26 0.66 0.65
N THR A 67 13.73 -0.56 0.73
CA THR A 67 14.45 -1.78 1.09
C THR A 67 15.20 -2.39 -0.08
N ASN A 68 14.90 -1.99 -1.31
CA ASN A 68 15.55 -2.54 -2.50
C ASN A 68 17.06 -2.25 -2.49
N HIS A 69 17.85 -3.29 -2.77
CA HIS A 69 19.32 -3.26 -2.78
C HIS A 69 19.98 -3.04 -1.42
N LEU A 70 19.24 -3.18 -0.33
CA LEU A 70 19.77 -3.23 1.02
C LEU A 70 19.92 -4.69 1.47
N ASP A 71 20.93 -4.96 2.28
CA ASP A 71 21.03 -6.23 3.00
C ASP A 71 20.19 -6.21 4.28
N ALA A 72 20.05 -7.36 4.93
CA ALA A 72 19.19 -7.51 6.09
C ALA A 72 19.58 -6.59 7.27
N GLU A 73 20.88 -6.33 7.46
CA GLU A 73 21.36 -5.44 8.53
C GLU A 73 20.99 -3.99 8.24
N SER A 74 21.15 -3.55 6.98
CA SER A 74 20.76 -2.21 6.53
C SER A 74 19.25 -2.00 6.59
N VAL A 75 18.46 -3.03 6.26
CA VAL A 75 16.98 -2.97 6.40
C VAL A 75 16.60 -2.83 7.86
N ALA A 76 17.14 -3.65 8.77
CA ALA A 76 16.84 -3.57 10.20
C ALA A 76 17.20 -2.19 10.79
N TRP A 77 18.32 -1.62 10.37
CA TRP A 77 18.69 -0.25 10.79
C TRP A 77 17.71 0.78 10.26
N LEU A 78 17.30 0.66 8.99
CA LEU A 78 16.33 1.57 8.36
C LEU A 78 14.98 1.52 9.09
N GLU A 79 14.47 0.32 9.37
CA GLU A 79 13.24 0.11 10.15
C GLU A 79 13.32 0.83 11.50
N GLN A 80 14.40 0.61 12.25
CA GLN A 80 14.60 1.25 13.54
C GLN A 80 14.71 2.78 13.43
N PHE A 81 15.36 3.29 12.38
CA PHE A 81 15.44 4.72 12.12
C PHE A 81 14.06 5.31 11.86
N LEU A 82 13.24 4.66 11.01
CA LEU A 82 11.92 5.13 10.63
C LEU A 82 10.91 5.03 11.78
N GLN A 83 10.99 4.01 12.64
CA GLN A 83 10.16 3.91 13.84
C GLN A 83 10.35 5.08 14.80
N ASN A 84 11.58 5.63 14.86
CA ASN A 84 11.92 6.78 15.71
C ASN A 84 11.86 8.12 14.97
N TYR A 85 11.36 8.13 13.74
CA TYR A 85 11.27 9.35 12.94
C TYR A 85 10.12 10.24 13.42
N SER A 86 10.39 11.51 13.64
CA SER A 86 9.39 12.46 14.16
C SER A 86 8.46 13.05 13.10
N GLY A 87 8.83 12.94 11.82
CA GLY A 87 8.05 13.46 10.69
C GLY A 87 7.07 12.43 10.11
N THR A 88 6.34 12.82 9.08
CA THR A 88 5.44 11.94 8.35
C THR A 88 6.21 11.07 7.36
N ILE A 89 5.91 9.78 7.32
CA ILE A 89 6.49 8.82 6.37
C ILE A 89 5.40 8.30 5.46
N VAL A 90 5.62 8.38 4.15
CA VAL A 90 4.82 7.68 3.14
C VAL A 90 5.76 6.79 2.35
N ALA A 91 5.55 5.48 2.44
CA ALA A 91 6.37 4.49 1.76
C ALA A 91 5.53 3.63 0.81
N ILE A 92 6.08 3.34 -0.36
CA ILE A 92 5.56 2.34 -1.29
C ILE A 92 6.56 1.19 -1.29
N THR A 93 6.10 -0.02 -0.95
CA THR A 93 6.97 -1.20 -0.92
C THR A 93 6.18 -2.49 -1.06
N HIS A 94 6.85 -3.54 -1.52
CA HIS A 94 6.35 -4.92 -1.53
C HIS A 94 6.90 -5.77 -0.37
N ASP A 95 7.75 -5.20 0.46
CA ASP A 95 8.34 -5.86 1.60
C ASP A 95 7.36 -5.91 2.78
N ARG A 96 6.80 -7.10 2.99
CA ARG A 96 5.78 -7.34 4.03
C ARG A 96 6.34 -7.21 5.43
N TYR A 97 7.58 -7.62 5.65
CA TYR A 97 8.25 -7.52 6.96
C TYR A 97 8.52 -6.06 7.31
N PHE A 98 8.99 -5.30 6.35
CA PHE A 98 9.18 -3.86 6.51
C PHE A 98 7.85 -3.16 6.85
N LEU A 99 6.76 -3.48 6.13
CA LEU A 99 5.43 -2.92 6.43
C LEU A 99 4.93 -3.33 7.82
N ASP A 100 5.19 -4.56 8.23
CA ASP A 100 4.75 -5.06 9.54
C ASP A 100 5.49 -4.35 10.69
N ASN A 101 6.77 -4.01 10.49
CA ASN A 101 7.59 -3.35 11.48
C ASN A 101 7.43 -1.83 11.54
N VAL A 102 7.14 -1.17 10.40
CA VAL A 102 7.21 0.30 10.30
C VAL A 102 5.84 0.95 10.12
N ALA A 103 4.90 0.28 9.43
CA ALA A 103 3.62 0.90 9.09
C ALA A 103 2.69 1.00 10.31
N GLN A 104 2.08 2.17 10.48
CA GLN A 104 0.99 2.42 11.42
C GLN A 104 -0.36 2.54 10.70
N TRP A 105 -0.30 2.82 9.39
CA TRP A 105 -1.44 2.91 8.48
C TRP A 105 -1.06 2.33 7.14
N ILE A 106 -1.98 1.62 6.52
CA ILE A 106 -1.83 1.10 5.16
C ILE A 106 -2.94 1.65 4.29
N LEU A 107 -2.59 2.28 3.17
CA LEU A 107 -3.53 2.69 2.13
C LEU A 107 -3.48 1.67 0.99
N GLU A 108 -4.50 0.83 0.91
CA GLU A 108 -4.68 -0.09 -0.21
C GLU A 108 -5.33 0.65 -1.39
N LEU A 109 -4.72 0.57 -2.56
CA LEU A 109 -5.30 1.05 -3.80
C LEU A 109 -5.84 -0.14 -4.59
N ASP A 110 -7.16 -0.21 -4.73
CA ASP A 110 -7.84 -1.29 -5.46
C ASP A 110 -8.90 -0.72 -6.40
N ARG A 111 -8.79 -1.01 -7.70
CA ARG A 111 -9.75 -0.62 -8.74
C ARG A 111 -10.12 0.86 -8.72
N GLY A 112 -9.15 1.74 -8.54
CA GLY A 112 -9.35 3.19 -8.49
C GLY A 112 -9.90 3.72 -7.17
N HIS A 113 -10.10 2.88 -6.18
CA HIS A 113 -10.51 3.27 -4.84
C HIS A 113 -9.36 3.12 -3.84
N GLY A 114 -9.28 4.03 -2.87
CA GLY A 114 -8.34 3.98 -1.76
C GLY A 114 -9.04 3.49 -0.49
N TYR A 115 -8.51 2.44 0.13
CA TYR A 115 -9.02 1.88 1.39
C TYR A 115 -7.96 2.08 2.48
N PRO A 116 -8.19 3.01 3.42
CA PRO A 116 -7.28 3.18 4.55
C PRO A 116 -7.54 2.12 5.62
N TYR A 117 -6.47 1.55 6.14
CA TYR A 117 -6.48 0.61 7.25
C TYR A 117 -5.53 1.12 8.34
N GLU A 118 -5.99 1.12 9.56
CA GLU A 118 -5.15 1.38 10.72
C GLU A 118 -4.43 0.10 11.11
N GLY A 119 -3.13 0.22 11.38
CA GLY A 119 -2.29 -0.88 11.79
C GLY A 119 -1.20 -1.25 10.79
N ASN A 120 -0.50 -2.35 11.10
CA ASN A 120 0.58 -2.91 10.32
C ASN A 120 0.08 -3.86 9.21
N TYR A 121 0.99 -4.57 8.54
CA TYR A 121 0.64 -5.48 7.44
C TYR A 121 -0.22 -6.66 7.90
N THR A 122 0.06 -7.23 9.08
CA THR A 122 -0.71 -8.35 9.64
C THR A 122 -2.15 -7.92 9.95
N GLU A 123 -2.33 -6.77 10.59
CA GLU A 123 -3.64 -6.21 10.90
C GLU A 123 -4.43 -5.82 9.64
N TRP A 124 -3.73 -5.26 8.64
CA TRP A 124 -4.32 -5.00 7.33
C TRP A 124 -4.87 -6.27 6.68
N LEU A 125 -4.10 -7.37 6.72
CA LEU A 125 -4.51 -8.64 6.11
C LEU A 125 -5.78 -9.19 6.75
N GLU A 126 -5.90 -9.12 8.08
CA GLU A 126 -7.09 -9.54 8.82
C GLU A 126 -8.31 -8.68 8.47
N GLN A 127 -8.15 -7.36 8.47
CA GLN A 127 -9.22 -6.42 8.12
C GLN A 127 -9.67 -6.60 6.66
N LYS A 128 -8.72 -6.82 5.74
CA LYS A 128 -9.01 -7.12 4.33
C LYS A 128 -9.80 -8.40 4.17
N ASN A 129 -9.41 -9.48 4.84
CA ASN A 129 -10.14 -10.74 4.81
C ASN A 129 -11.58 -10.57 5.31
N THR A 130 -11.77 -9.86 6.40
CA THR A 130 -13.11 -9.56 6.93
C THR A 130 -13.96 -8.77 5.94
N ARG A 131 -13.36 -7.77 5.29
CA ARG A 131 -14.05 -6.98 4.24
C ARG A 131 -14.47 -7.86 3.07
N LEU A 132 -13.57 -8.72 2.58
CA LEU A 132 -13.87 -9.61 1.46
C LEU A 132 -14.97 -10.63 1.80
N GLU A 133 -14.96 -11.19 3.00
CA GLU A 133 -16.02 -12.08 3.45
C GLU A 133 -17.40 -11.39 3.52
N GLN A 134 -17.43 -10.15 3.99
CA GLN A 134 -18.66 -9.36 4.01
C GLN A 134 -19.16 -9.05 2.60
N GLN A 135 -18.26 -8.69 1.68
CA GLN A 135 -18.60 -8.46 0.29
C GLN A 135 -19.16 -9.71 -0.36
N ASN A 136 -18.51 -10.87 -0.18
CA ASN A 136 -18.99 -12.15 -0.71
C ASN A 136 -20.39 -12.50 -0.17
N LYS A 137 -20.63 -12.34 1.13
CA LYS A 137 -21.96 -12.58 1.74
C LYS A 137 -23.03 -11.65 1.16
N GLN A 138 -22.70 -10.38 0.92
CA GLN A 138 -23.61 -9.43 0.29
C GLN A 138 -23.91 -9.83 -1.16
N GLU A 139 -22.90 -10.26 -1.93
CA GLU A 139 -23.06 -10.71 -3.32
C GLU A 139 -23.91 -11.97 -3.43
N GLU A 140 -23.68 -12.96 -2.55
CA GLU A 140 -24.54 -14.15 -2.50
C GLU A 140 -25.99 -13.82 -2.14
N SER A 141 -26.19 -12.93 -1.18
CA SER A 141 -27.54 -12.50 -0.77
C SER A 141 -28.26 -11.77 -1.89
N PHE A 142 -27.53 -10.92 -2.60
CA PHE A 142 -28.01 -10.19 -3.77
C PHE A 142 -28.37 -11.16 -4.92
N ALA A 143 -27.48 -12.10 -5.25
CA ALA A 143 -27.74 -13.12 -6.28
C ALA A 143 -28.94 -13.98 -5.93
N LYS A 144 -29.11 -14.37 -4.66
CA LYS A 144 -30.30 -15.11 -4.18
C LYS A 144 -31.59 -14.28 -4.33
N ALA A 145 -31.54 -13.00 -4.02
CA ALA A 145 -32.69 -12.11 -4.18
C ALA A 145 -33.08 -11.93 -5.65
N LEU A 146 -32.10 -11.70 -6.53
CA LEU A 146 -32.31 -11.57 -7.97
C LEU A 146 -32.91 -12.84 -8.58
N LYS A 147 -32.39 -14.02 -8.18
CA LYS A 147 -32.89 -15.32 -8.62
C LYS A 147 -34.36 -15.52 -8.21
N LYS A 148 -34.73 -15.18 -6.97
CA LYS A 148 -36.11 -15.27 -6.49
C LYS A 148 -37.05 -14.37 -7.29
N GLU A 149 -36.66 -13.14 -7.59
CA GLU A 149 -37.48 -12.23 -8.41
C GLU A 149 -37.61 -12.72 -9.84
N LEU A 150 -36.54 -13.27 -10.43
CA LEU A 150 -36.57 -13.92 -11.76
C LEU A 150 -37.53 -15.10 -11.82
N GLU A 151 -37.49 -16.01 -10.84
CA GLU A 151 -38.39 -17.17 -10.77
C GLU A 151 -39.84 -16.73 -10.62
N TRP A 152 -40.08 -15.69 -9.82
CA TRP A 152 -41.44 -15.15 -9.66
C TRP A 152 -41.95 -14.53 -10.97
N ILE A 153 -41.14 -13.77 -11.70
CA ILE A 153 -41.50 -13.20 -13.00
C ILE A 153 -41.83 -14.30 -14.01
N ARG A 154 -41.03 -15.39 -14.06
CA ARG A 154 -41.26 -16.54 -14.96
C ARG A 154 -42.53 -17.31 -14.62
N LYS A 155 -42.83 -17.55 -13.35
CA LYS A 155 -44.03 -18.27 -12.92
C LYS A 155 -45.31 -17.50 -13.21
N ASN A 156 -45.29 -16.17 -13.14
CA ASN A 156 -46.46 -15.33 -13.30
C ASN A 156 -46.75 -14.87 -14.74
N GLN A 157 -46.02 -15.37 -15.73
CA GLN A 157 -46.33 -15.11 -17.15
C GLN A 157 -47.62 -15.78 -17.63
N LYS A 158 -48.16 -16.79 -16.93
CA LYS A 158 -49.37 -17.57 -17.30
C LYS A 158 -50.64 -17.16 -16.56
N GLY A 159 -50.63 -16.24 -15.65
CA GLY A 159 -51.79 -15.84 -14.84
C GLY A 159 -52.06 -14.32 -14.92
N GLN A 160 -53.26 -14.00 -15.38
CA GLN A 160 -53.81 -12.65 -15.33
C GLN A 160 -53.74 -12.06 -13.94
N GLN A 161 -53.11 -10.94 -13.79
CA GLN A 161 -53.48 -9.77 -13.00
C GLN A 161 -52.27 -8.87 -12.78
N ALA A 162 -52.55 -7.58 -12.67
CA ALA A 162 -51.58 -6.51 -12.61
C ALA A 162 -50.32 -6.90 -11.84
N LYS A 163 -49.26 -7.26 -12.57
CA LYS A 163 -47.94 -7.38 -11.98
C LYS A 163 -47.71 -6.11 -11.19
N SER A 164 -47.50 -6.22 -9.93
CA SER A 164 -47.17 -5.05 -9.12
C SER A 164 -46.02 -4.32 -9.80
N LYS A 165 -46.31 -3.16 -10.41
CA LYS A 165 -45.31 -2.32 -11.07
C LYS A 165 -44.05 -2.19 -10.22
N SER A 166 -44.23 -2.14 -8.91
CA SER A 166 -43.16 -2.04 -7.93
C SER A 166 -42.19 -3.24 -7.93
N ARG A 167 -42.62 -4.47 -8.23
CA ARG A 167 -41.72 -5.65 -8.29
C ARG A 167 -40.95 -5.70 -9.59
N VAL A 168 -41.57 -5.33 -10.71
CA VAL A 168 -40.85 -5.23 -11.99
C VAL A 168 -39.80 -4.11 -11.90
N GLN A 169 -40.15 -2.99 -11.35
CA GLN A 169 -39.23 -1.89 -11.13
C GLN A 169 -38.08 -2.28 -10.19
N ARG A 170 -38.34 -3.02 -9.11
CA ARG A 170 -37.30 -3.53 -8.21
C ARG A 170 -36.38 -4.52 -8.90
N PHE A 171 -36.90 -5.38 -9.80
CA PHE A 171 -36.07 -6.27 -10.60
C PHE A 171 -35.17 -5.48 -11.57
N GLU A 172 -35.70 -4.47 -12.24
CA GLU A 172 -34.95 -3.60 -13.14
C GLU A 172 -33.84 -2.84 -12.39
N GLU A 173 -34.14 -2.34 -11.20
CA GLU A 173 -33.16 -1.69 -10.32
C GLU A 173 -32.03 -2.65 -9.90
N LEU A 174 -32.37 -3.87 -9.46
CA LEU A 174 -31.40 -4.89 -9.10
C LEU A 174 -30.55 -5.32 -10.29
N ASN A 175 -31.17 -5.52 -11.44
CA ASN A 175 -30.46 -5.91 -12.67
C ASN A 175 -29.53 -4.80 -13.19
N SER A 176 -29.92 -3.54 -13.05
CA SER A 176 -29.06 -2.41 -13.41
C SER A 176 -27.84 -2.27 -12.50
N GLN A 177 -28.00 -2.54 -11.20
CA GLN A 177 -26.90 -2.56 -10.24
C GLN A 177 -25.91 -3.69 -10.52
N GLU A 178 -26.39 -4.89 -10.92
CA GLU A 178 -25.52 -6.00 -11.32
C GLU A 178 -24.74 -5.67 -12.59
N PHE A 179 -25.37 -4.98 -13.55
CA PHE A 179 -24.73 -4.57 -14.78
C PHE A 179 -23.65 -3.50 -14.57
N GLN A 180 -23.87 -2.55 -13.67
CA GLN A 180 -22.86 -1.57 -13.27
C GLN A 180 -21.67 -2.25 -12.57
N LYS A 181 -21.91 -3.15 -11.62
CA LYS A 181 -20.88 -3.91 -10.92
C LYS A 181 -20.02 -4.77 -11.88
N ARG A 182 -20.62 -5.41 -12.87
CA ARG A 182 -19.90 -6.18 -13.90
C ARG A 182 -19.01 -5.31 -14.78
N ASN A 183 -19.44 -4.13 -15.12
CA ASN A 183 -18.64 -3.19 -15.92
C ASN A 183 -17.45 -2.61 -15.13
N GLU A 184 -17.58 -2.47 -13.80
CA GLU A 184 -16.50 -2.06 -12.92
C GLU A 184 -15.47 -3.18 -12.68
N THR A 185 -15.89 -4.45 -12.84
CA THR A 185 -15.07 -5.65 -12.59
C THR A 185 -14.41 -6.24 -13.83
N SER A 186 -14.40 -5.55 -14.97
CA SER A 186 -13.71 -6.05 -16.16
C SER A 186 -12.17 -6.01 -15.99
N GLU A 187 -11.66 -6.85 -15.10
CA GLU A 187 -10.26 -7.22 -15.09
C GLU A 187 -9.95 -8.01 -16.36
N ILE A 188 -8.94 -7.57 -17.09
CA ILE A 188 -8.33 -8.38 -18.14
C ILE A 188 -7.62 -9.54 -17.42
N TYR A 189 -8.31 -10.66 -17.24
CA TYR A 189 -7.67 -11.90 -16.81
C TYR A 189 -6.79 -12.40 -17.96
N ILE A 190 -5.48 -12.22 -17.82
CA ILE A 190 -4.49 -12.84 -18.70
C ILE A 190 -4.18 -14.20 -18.09
N PRO A 191 -4.70 -15.32 -18.64
CA PRO A 191 -4.35 -16.63 -18.12
C PRO A 191 -2.82 -16.82 -18.25
N PRO A 192 -2.16 -17.46 -17.26
CA PRO A 192 -0.75 -17.78 -17.38
C PRO A 192 -0.54 -18.60 -18.66
N GLY A 193 0.28 -18.08 -19.55
CA GLY A 193 0.66 -18.78 -20.78
C GLY A 193 1.30 -20.14 -20.47
N PRO A 194 1.29 -21.08 -21.43
CA PRO A 194 1.94 -22.36 -21.25
C PRO A 194 3.40 -22.12 -20.89
N ARG A 195 3.90 -22.81 -19.85
CA ARG A 195 5.32 -22.76 -19.47
C ARG A 195 6.16 -23.09 -20.70
N LEU A 196 6.93 -22.12 -21.17
CA LEU A 196 7.98 -22.34 -22.13
C LEU A 196 8.98 -23.32 -21.48
N GLY A 197 8.91 -24.58 -21.93
CA GLY A 197 9.79 -25.63 -21.43
C GLY A 197 11.24 -25.24 -21.62
N ASN A 198 12.05 -25.46 -20.60
CA ASN A 198 13.50 -25.41 -20.71
C ASN A 198 13.93 -26.45 -21.78
N LYS A 199 14.53 -25.97 -22.87
CA LYS A 199 15.43 -26.75 -23.70
C LYS A 199 16.84 -26.50 -23.24
#